data_eda66a65e00543e572583089c211cc51
#
_entry.id   eda66a65e00543e572583089c211cc51
#
_cell.length_a   1.000
_cell.length_b   1.000
_cell.length_c   1.000
_cell.angle_alpha   90.00
_cell.angle_beta   90.00
_cell.angle_gamma   90.00
#
_symmetry.space_group_name_H-M   'P 1'
#
loop_
_entity.id
_entity.type
_entity.pdbx_description
1 polymer ?
#
loop_
_entity_poly.entity_id
_entity_poly.type
_entity_poly.pdbx_seq_one_letter_code
_entity_poly.pdbx_strand_id
1 'polypeptide(L)'
;MNLIFSKARVLVVEDEKIIAKDIESTLKRIGHESAGSVARGEDAIMAAEKEKPDMVLMDITLKGEMDGIEAAKIINDRFNIPIVYITAHQDEDTIEKTKGTNPYGYITKPLDDRDLSTAINSAMYRRDVELKLKDAEEKY
;
A
#
# COMPACT_ATOMS: atom_id res chain seq x y z
N MET A 1 2.84 -12.14 21.90
CA MET A 1 3.19 -11.73 21.44
C MET A 1 2.83 -10.98 20.70
N ASN A 2 3.06 -10.42 20.48
CA ASN A 2 2.69 -9.65 19.82
C ASN A 2 3.29 -9.23 18.83
N LEU A 3 3.33 -9.49 18.23
CA LEU A 3 3.81 -9.30 17.20
C LEU A 3 3.38 -8.40 16.53
N ILE A 4 2.95 -7.78 17.07
CA ILE A 4 2.37 -7.07 16.46
C ILE A 4 2.92 -5.96 16.18
N PHE A 5 2.78 -5.61 15.15
CA PHE A 5 3.25 -4.49 14.63
C PHE A 5 2.52 -3.39 15.22
N SER A 6 3.25 -2.47 15.65
CA SER A 6 2.72 -1.23 16.08
C SER A 6 1.91 -0.63 14.98
N LYS A 7 1.20 0.40 15.28
CA LYS A 7 0.35 1.12 14.34
C LYS A 7 1.10 1.49 13.07
N ALA A 8 0.61 1.06 11.94
CA ALA A 8 1.16 1.45 10.65
C ALA A 8 0.45 2.70 10.13
N ARG A 9 1.19 3.59 9.50
CA ARG A 9 0.63 4.75 8.81
C ARG A 9 0.51 4.38 7.34
N VAL A 10 -0.71 4.39 6.84
CA VAL A 10 -1.03 3.89 5.50
C VAL A 10 -1.57 5.01 4.62
N LEU A 11 -0.93 5.24 3.49
CA LEU A 11 -1.43 6.18 2.50
C LEU A 11 -2.43 5.44 1.60
N VAL A 12 -3.61 6.01 1.43
CA VAL A 12 -4.67 5.42 0.62
C VAL A 12 -4.74 6.14 -0.72
N VAL A 13 -4.65 5.40 -1.81
CA VAL A 13 -4.77 5.97 -3.15
C VAL A 13 -5.95 5.32 -3.84
N GLU A 14 -7.04 6.06 -3.93
CA GLU A 14 -8.33 5.58 -4.42
C GLU A 14 -9.11 6.77 -4.97
N ASP A 15 -9.57 6.69 -6.22
CA ASP A 15 -10.26 7.82 -6.85
C ASP A 15 -11.74 7.93 -6.50
N GLU A 16 -12.34 6.89 -5.93
CA GLU A 16 -13.72 6.95 -5.47
C GLU A 16 -13.75 7.36 -4.00
N LYS A 17 -14.24 8.56 -3.73
CA LYS A 17 -14.20 9.14 -2.38
C LYS A 17 -14.88 8.30 -1.31
N ILE A 18 -15.99 7.66 -1.66
CA ILE A 18 -16.72 6.83 -0.70
C ILE A 18 -15.89 5.63 -0.31
N ILE A 19 -15.24 5.00 -1.27
CA ILE A 19 -14.38 3.85 -1.01
C ILE A 19 -13.16 4.27 -0.19
N ALA A 20 -12.55 5.41 -0.54
CA ALA A 20 -11.41 5.93 0.19
C ALA A 20 -11.73 6.17 1.66
N LYS A 21 -12.89 6.79 1.93
CA LYS A 21 -13.32 7.03 3.31
C LYS A 21 -13.60 5.73 4.06
N ASP A 22 -14.18 4.76 3.38
CA ASP A 22 -14.45 3.47 4.00
C ASP A 22 -13.13 2.78 4.39
N ILE A 23 -12.14 2.84 3.51
CA ILE A 23 -10.82 2.28 3.82
C ILE A 23 -10.20 2.99 5.01
N GLU A 24 -10.25 4.31 5.05
CA GLU A 24 -9.69 5.07 6.19
C GLU A 24 -10.38 4.72 7.49
N SER A 25 -11.71 4.57 7.47
CA SER A 25 -12.47 4.17 8.65
C SER A 25 -12.08 2.76 9.10
N THR A 26 -11.89 1.87 8.16
CA THR A 26 -11.48 0.50 8.47
C THR A 26 -10.07 0.47 9.07
N LEU A 27 -9.15 1.26 8.53
CA LEU A 27 -7.79 1.36 9.08
C LEU A 27 -7.83 1.75 10.55
N LYS A 28 -8.61 2.75 10.88
CA LYS A 28 -8.74 3.21 12.25
C LYS A 28 -9.33 2.13 13.15
N ARG A 29 -10.37 1.44 12.65
CA ARG A 29 -11.07 0.41 13.42
C ARG A 29 -10.16 -0.77 13.74
N ILE A 30 -9.25 -1.13 12.83
CA ILE A 30 -8.33 -2.25 13.05
C ILE A 30 -7.01 -1.84 13.69
N GLY A 31 -6.89 -0.58 14.14
CA GLY A 31 -5.75 -0.14 14.94
C GLY A 31 -4.61 0.51 14.16
N HIS A 32 -4.85 0.88 12.92
CA HIS A 32 -3.85 1.59 12.11
C HIS A 32 -4.25 3.04 11.88
N GLU A 33 -3.41 3.78 11.19
CA GLU A 33 -3.64 5.19 10.96
C GLU A 33 -3.58 5.51 9.47
N SER A 34 -4.46 6.39 9.01
CA SER A 34 -4.37 6.88 7.63
C SER A 34 -3.32 7.99 7.56
N ALA A 35 -2.42 7.90 6.60
CA ALA A 35 -1.47 8.96 6.33
C ALA A 35 -2.03 9.94 5.30
N GLY A 36 -3.30 9.79 4.98
CA GLY A 36 -4.00 10.63 4.02
C GLY A 36 -4.59 9.79 2.92
N SER A 37 -5.43 10.41 2.12
CA SER A 37 -6.10 9.77 1.01
C SER A 37 -5.99 10.70 -0.20
N VAL A 38 -5.55 10.18 -1.32
CA VAL A 38 -5.44 10.93 -2.56
C VAL A 38 -6.08 10.15 -3.69
N ALA A 39 -6.47 10.86 -4.76
CA ALA A 39 -7.23 10.26 -5.84
C ALA A 39 -6.42 10.00 -7.10
N ARG A 40 -5.25 10.59 -7.22
CA ARG A 40 -4.47 10.54 -8.45
C ARG A 40 -3.06 10.03 -8.20
N GLY A 41 -2.47 9.40 -9.22
CA GLY A 41 -1.12 8.88 -9.13
C GLY A 41 -0.08 9.93 -8.81
N GLU A 42 -0.18 11.10 -9.46
CA GLU A 42 0.75 12.20 -9.24
C GLU A 42 0.70 12.68 -7.79
N ASP A 43 -0.51 12.77 -7.24
CA ASP A 43 -0.70 13.20 -5.86
C ASP A 43 -0.21 12.15 -4.88
N ALA A 44 -0.28 10.87 -5.27
CA ALA A 44 0.23 9.78 -4.45
C ALA A 44 1.75 9.89 -4.28
N ILE A 45 2.46 10.23 -5.36
CA ILE A 45 3.90 10.39 -5.30
C ILE A 45 4.27 11.55 -4.37
N MET A 46 3.58 12.68 -4.50
CA MET A 46 3.81 13.85 -3.65
C MET A 46 3.50 13.54 -2.18
N ALA A 47 2.40 12.85 -1.93
CA ALA A 47 2.01 12.48 -0.57
C ALA A 47 3.00 11.49 0.05
N ALA A 48 3.48 10.54 -0.75
CA ALA A 48 4.45 9.56 -0.26
C ALA A 48 5.74 10.25 0.18
N GLU A 49 6.19 11.22 -0.58
CA GLU A 49 7.39 11.99 -0.23
C GLU A 49 7.19 12.81 1.03
N LYS A 50 6.06 13.49 1.13
CA LYS A 50 5.77 14.38 2.25
C LYS A 50 5.44 13.64 3.54
N GLU A 51 4.56 12.65 3.46
CA GLU A 51 4.04 11.96 4.63
C GLU A 51 4.89 10.79 5.10
N LYS A 52 5.72 10.25 4.22
CA LYS A 52 6.59 9.10 4.52
C LYS A 52 5.82 7.97 5.20
N PRO A 53 4.75 7.47 4.54
CA PRO A 53 3.95 6.42 5.15
C PRO A 53 4.72 5.11 5.26
N ASP A 54 4.23 4.22 6.10
CA ASP A 54 4.82 2.89 6.24
C ASP A 54 4.49 1.99 5.06
N MET A 55 3.35 2.25 4.41
CA MET A 55 2.95 1.53 3.21
C MET A 55 1.89 2.31 2.45
N VAL A 56 1.67 1.92 1.21
CA VAL A 56 0.65 2.53 0.35
C VAL A 56 -0.35 1.46 -0.07
N LEU A 57 -1.64 1.78 0.08
CA LEU A 57 -2.70 0.97 -0.51
C LEU A 57 -3.04 1.64 -1.83
N MET A 58 -2.77 0.98 -2.92
CA MET A 58 -2.88 1.54 -4.25
C MET A 58 -3.95 0.85 -5.07
N ASP A 59 -4.97 1.61 -5.47
CA ASP A 59 -5.96 1.09 -6.42
C ASP A 59 -5.25 0.83 -7.75
N ILE A 60 -5.35 -0.39 -8.24
CA ILE A 60 -4.65 -0.80 -9.45
C ILE A 60 -5.22 -0.12 -10.71
N THR A 61 -6.47 0.36 -10.64
CA THR A 61 -7.16 0.94 -11.79
C THR A 61 -7.46 2.43 -11.62
N LEU A 62 -6.50 3.19 -11.14
CA LEU A 62 -6.69 4.62 -11.02
C LEU A 62 -6.97 5.26 -12.37
N LYS A 63 -7.90 6.20 -12.37
CA LYS A 63 -8.20 6.99 -13.55
C LYS A 63 -7.22 8.15 -13.65
N GLY A 64 -7.10 8.71 -14.83
CA GLY A 64 -6.20 9.83 -15.05
C GLY A 64 -5.02 9.44 -15.92
N GLU A 65 -4.07 10.35 -16.07
CA GLU A 65 -2.93 10.15 -16.95
C GLU A 65 -1.94 9.11 -16.40
N MET A 66 -1.77 9.12 -15.09
CA MET A 66 -0.86 8.16 -14.46
C MET A 66 -1.69 7.10 -13.73
N ASP A 67 -1.52 5.85 -14.12
CA ASP A 67 -2.25 4.76 -13.45
C ASP A 67 -1.57 4.35 -12.15
N GLY A 68 -2.24 3.48 -11.40
CA GLY A 68 -1.72 3.05 -10.10
C GLY A 68 -0.40 2.29 -10.18
N ILE A 69 -0.18 1.55 -11.25
CA ILE A 69 1.05 0.78 -11.42
C ILE A 69 2.24 1.69 -11.66
N GLU A 70 2.06 2.71 -12.50
CA GLU A 70 3.12 3.70 -12.74
C GLU A 70 3.47 4.45 -11.47
N ALA A 71 2.45 4.89 -10.74
CA ALA A 71 2.66 5.61 -9.48
C ALA A 71 3.39 4.72 -8.47
N ALA A 72 2.95 3.46 -8.37
CA ALA A 72 3.56 2.51 -7.44
C ALA A 72 5.03 2.26 -7.76
N LYS A 73 5.36 2.15 -9.05
CA LYS A 73 6.74 1.95 -9.45
C LYS A 73 7.61 3.12 -9.03
N ILE A 74 7.13 4.32 -9.26
CA ILE A 74 7.86 5.54 -8.88
C ILE A 74 8.04 5.63 -7.37
N ILE A 75 6.97 5.37 -6.62
CA ILE A 75 7.02 5.42 -5.16
C ILE A 75 8.00 4.39 -4.61
N ASN A 76 7.94 3.18 -5.14
CA ASN A 76 8.84 2.13 -4.68
C ASN A 76 10.30 2.45 -5.04
N ASP A 77 10.56 2.89 -6.28
CA ASP A 77 11.90 3.20 -6.73
C ASP A 77 12.52 4.39 -5.99
N ARG A 78 11.74 5.43 -5.76
CA ARG A 78 12.27 6.65 -5.14
C ARG A 78 12.32 6.60 -3.62
N PHE A 79 11.30 6.01 -3.00
CA PHE A 79 11.14 6.11 -1.55
C PHE A 79 11.23 4.76 -0.85
N ASN A 80 11.26 3.67 -1.60
CA ASN A 80 11.34 2.32 -1.05
C ASN A 80 10.22 2.04 -0.04
N ILE A 81 9.01 2.46 -0.39
CA ILE A 81 7.82 2.24 0.44
C ILE A 81 7.04 1.04 -0.09
N PRO A 82 6.63 0.11 0.78
CA PRO A 82 5.85 -1.06 0.37
C PRO A 82 4.52 -0.69 -0.26
N ILE A 83 4.16 -1.40 -1.33
CA ILE A 83 2.89 -1.19 -2.03
C ILE A 83 2.02 -2.44 -1.89
N VAL A 84 0.77 -2.25 -1.47
CA VAL A 84 -0.25 -3.29 -1.49
C VAL A 84 -1.33 -2.80 -2.44
N TYR A 85 -1.65 -3.59 -3.46
CA TYR A 85 -2.64 -3.17 -4.45
C TYR A 85 -4.04 -3.56 -4.05
N ILE A 86 -5.00 -2.72 -4.42
CA ILE A 86 -6.42 -3.01 -4.29
C ILE A 86 -6.92 -3.36 -5.68
N THR A 87 -7.54 -4.53 -5.82
CA THR A 87 -7.95 -5.05 -7.13
C THR A 87 -9.43 -5.40 -7.16
N ALA A 88 -10.00 -5.48 -8.36
CA ALA A 88 -11.32 -6.02 -8.57
C ALA A 88 -11.17 -7.36 -9.29
N HIS A 89 -12.23 -8.17 -9.35
CA HIS A 89 -12.16 -9.49 -9.95
C HIS A 89 -11.74 -9.50 -11.41
N GLN A 90 -12.03 -8.44 -12.14
CA GLN A 90 -11.71 -8.36 -13.55
C GLN A 90 -10.28 -7.88 -13.84
N ASP A 91 -9.46 -7.73 -12.82
CA ASP A 91 -8.13 -7.15 -12.98
C ASP A 91 -7.00 -8.15 -13.17
N GLU A 92 -7.30 -9.40 -13.52
CA GLU A 92 -6.27 -10.45 -13.64
C GLU A 92 -5.13 -10.08 -14.59
N ASP A 93 -5.46 -9.54 -15.76
CA ASP A 93 -4.45 -9.14 -16.74
C ASP A 93 -3.60 -7.98 -16.22
N THR A 94 -4.21 -7.10 -15.46
CA THR A 94 -3.53 -5.94 -14.89
C THR A 94 -2.56 -6.36 -13.79
N ILE A 95 -2.90 -7.41 -13.04
CA ILE A 95 -2.03 -7.90 -11.97
C ILE A 95 -0.66 -8.33 -12.50
N GLU A 96 -0.62 -8.94 -13.68
CA GLU A 96 0.66 -9.32 -14.29
C GLU A 96 1.59 -8.12 -14.44
N LYS A 97 1.04 -6.95 -14.74
CA LYS A 97 1.83 -5.74 -14.93
C LYS A 97 2.44 -5.20 -13.64
N THR A 98 1.93 -5.62 -12.49
CA THR A 98 2.45 -5.15 -11.21
C THR A 98 3.74 -5.85 -10.78
N LYS A 99 4.06 -6.97 -11.39
CA LYS A 99 5.18 -7.79 -10.95
C LYS A 99 6.53 -7.06 -10.97
N GLY A 100 6.68 -6.09 -11.85
CA GLY A 100 7.89 -5.30 -11.90
C GLY A 100 7.97 -4.21 -10.84
N THR A 101 6.96 -4.05 -10.00
CA THR A 101 6.90 -3.00 -8.99
C THR A 101 7.14 -3.49 -7.57
N ASN A 102 7.55 -4.75 -7.42
CA ASN A 102 7.80 -5.36 -6.11
C ASN A 102 6.61 -5.26 -5.15
N PRO A 103 5.43 -5.81 -5.55
CA PRO A 103 4.24 -5.69 -4.71
C PRO A 103 4.36 -6.50 -3.42
N TYR A 104 3.82 -5.96 -2.33
CA TYR A 104 3.81 -6.66 -1.05
C TYR A 104 2.50 -7.41 -0.80
N GLY A 105 1.54 -7.26 -1.67
CA GLY A 105 0.29 -7.99 -1.57
C GLY A 105 -0.81 -7.38 -2.41
N TYR A 106 -1.94 -8.06 -2.41
CA TYR A 106 -3.13 -7.67 -3.15
C TYR A 106 -4.34 -7.89 -2.28
N ILE A 107 -5.29 -6.96 -2.32
CA ILE A 107 -6.56 -7.11 -1.62
C ILE A 107 -7.67 -6.92 -2.64
N THR A 108 -8.60 -7.86 -2.70
CA THR A 108 -9.73 -7.79 -3.65
C THR A 108 -10.88 -6.99 -3.03
N LYS A 109 -11.49 -6.13 -3.83
CA LYS A 109 -12.69 -5.41 -3.41
C LYS A 109 -13.89 -6.35 -3.32
N PRO A 110 -14.80 -6.16 -2.39
CA PRO A 110 -14.80 -5.15 -1.33
C PRO A 110 -13.85 -5.55 -0.20
N LEU A 111 -13.20 -4.55 0.40
CA LEU A 111 -12.24 -4.79 1.48
C LEU A 111 -13.00 -4.93 2.79
N ASP A 112 -12.76 -6.03 3.52
CA ASP A 112 -13.30 -6.15 4.86
C ASP A 112 -12.16 -5.98 5.87
N ASP A 113 -12.53 -5.88 7.13
CA ASP A 113 -11.58 -5.63 8.22
C ASP A 113 -10.50 -6.70 8.27
N ARG A 114 -10.89 -7.94 8.10
CA ARG A 114 -9.97 -9.07 8.20
C ARG A 114 -8.96 -9.11 7.08
N ASP A 115 -9.44 -8.91 5.85
CA ASP A 115 -8.56 -8.92 4.68
C ASP A 115 -7.55 -7.79 4.76
N LEU A 116 -8.02 -6.61 5.16
CA LEU A 116 -7.13 -5.45 5.27
C LEU A 116 -6.11 -5.66 6.39
N SER A 117 -6.54 -6.15 7.53
CA SER A 117 -5.64 -6.41 8.65
C SER A 117 -4.57 -7.45 8.27
N THR A 118 -4.99 -8.52 7.62
CA THR A 118 -4.06 -9.58 7.19
C THR A 118 -3.04 -9.04 6.20
N ALA A 119 -3.48 -8.26 5.23
CA ALA A 119 -2.58 -7.72 4.21
C ALA A 119 -1.58 -6.75 4.81
N ILE A 120 -2.01 -5.88 5.71
CA ILE A 120 -1.11 -4.92 6.36
C ILE A 120 -0.09 -5.64 7.23
N ASN A 121 -0.54 -6.58 8.05
CA ASN A 121 0.37 -7.32 8.93
C ASN A 121 1.39 -8.12 8.13
N SER A 122 0.95 -8.75 7.05
CA SER A 122 1.83 -9.52 6.17
C SER A 122 2.88 -8.63 5.51
N ALA A 123 2.44 -7.48 4.99
CA ALA A 123 3.34 -6.54 4.33
C ALA A 123 4.37 -5.97 5.31
N MET A 124 3.93 -5.60 6.49
CA MET A 124 4.83 -5.04 7.50
C MET A 124 5.80 -6.07 8.04
N TYR A 125 5.36 -7.32 8.18
CA TYR A 125 6.25 -8.40 8.59
C TYR A 125 7.35 -8.62 7.54
N ARG A 126 6.98 -8.70 6.28
CA ARG A 126 7.93 -8.85 5.19
C ARG A 126 8.91 -7.68 5.16
N ARG A 127 8.41 -6.47 5.35
CA ARG A 127 9.25 -5.27 5.37
C ARG A 127 10.26 -5.32 6.51
N ASP A 128 9.81 -5.72 7.69
CA ASP A 128 10.68 -5.83 8.86
C ASP A 128 11.79 -6.85 8.63
N VAL A 129 11.45 -8.00 8.06
CA VAL A 129 12.43 -9.03 7.74
C VAL A 129 13.44 -8.53 6.72
N GLU A 130 12.99 -7.87 5.67
CA GLU A 130 13.86 -7.33 4.63
C GLU A 130 14.84 -6.28 5.18
N LEU A 131 14.35 -5.42 6.06
CA LEU A 131 15.22 -4.39 6.66
C LEU A 131 16.26 -5.00 7.59
N LYS A 132 15.89 -6.01 8.34
CA LYS A 132 16.84 -6.71 9.22
C LYS A 132 17.88 -7.47 8.42
N LEU A 133 17.47 -8.09 7.33
CA LEU A 133 18.40 -8.82 6.48
C LEU A 133 19.40 -7.87 5.83
N LYS A 134 18.90 -6.74 5.33
CA LYS A 134 19.77 -5.73 4.71
C LYS A 134 20.78 -5.20 5.73
N ASP A 135 20.35 -4.92 6.95
CA ASP A 135 21.23 -4.45 8.01
C ASP A 135 22.32 -5.48 8.32
N ALA A 136 21.96 -6.75 8.39
CA ALA A 136 22.92 -7.83 8.62
C ALA A 136 23.94 -7.94 7.48
N GLU A 137 23.49 -7.79 6.24
CA GLU A 137 24.39 -7.83 5.08
C GLU A 137 25.40 -6.67 5.10
N GLU A 138 24.97 -5.51 5.52
CA GLU A 138 25.84 -4.34 5.58
C GLU A 138 26.93 -4.45 6.62
N LYS A 139 26.75 -5.31 7.60
CA LYS A 139 27.76 -5.51 8.65
C LYS A 139 28.89 -6.44 8.22
N TYR A 140 28.67 -7.18 7.21
CA TYR A 140 29.62 -8.14 6.68
C TYR A 140 29.96 -7.85 5.24
#